data_49a982b8037f699f77f94c34d3a8b5d4
#
_entry.id   49a982b8037f699f77f94c34d3a8b5d4
#
_cell.length_a   1.000
_cell.length_b   1.000
_cell.length_c   1.000
_cell.angle_alpha   90.00
_cell.angle_beta   90.00
_cell.angle_gamma   90.00
#
_symmetry.space_group_name_H-M   'P 1'
#
loop_
_entity.id
_entity.type
_entity.pdbx_description
1 polymer ?
#
loop_
_entity_poly.entity_id
_entity_poly.type
_entity_poly.pdbx_seq_one_letter_code
_entity_poly.pdbx_strand_id
1 'polypeptide(L)'
;MFFGVLWGVGGLTFGLSMRYLGVALGQSISLGTCAGLGTILTPIFTGHMEELTMPVIVGVIVTLLGIGIIGYAGNMKSASLSEEEKKKAVKDFNFTKGIFVALLAGFMSACFSIGLGFGQSLCFPESAEVYKTLPATLMVTAGGFLTNMVYCFYQNAKNKTWGDYGKISLYVNNILFCALAGVLWYSQFF
;
A
#
# COMPACT_ATOMS: atom_id res chain seq x y z
N MET A 1 14.63 1.75 7.15
CA MET A 1 14.69 1.89 5.68
C MET A 1 14.40 0.58 4.92
N PHE A 2 14.95 -0.57 5.29
CA PHE A 2 14.71 -1.84 4.57
C PHE A 2 13.22 -2.17 4.39
N PHE A 3 12.45 -2.18 5.47
CA PHE A 3 11.00 -2.38 5.42
C PHE A 3 10.26 -1.31 4.58
N GLY A 4 10.80 -0.10 4.53
CA GLY A 4 10.28 0.96 3.66
C GLY A 4 10.49 0.66 2.18
N VAL A 5 11.62 0.07 1.80
CA VAL A 5 11.87 -0.39 0.41
C VAL A 5 10.84 -1.46 0.02
N LEU A 6 10.58 -2.44 0.90
CA LEU A 6 9.56 -3.46 0.67
C LEU A 6 8.16 -2.85 0.56
N TRP A 7 7.83 -1.90 1.43
CA TRP A 7 6.58 -1.14 1.35
C TRP A 7 6.45 -0.37 0.03
N GLY A 8 7.54 0.20 -0.48
CA GLY A 8 7.58 0.86 -1.80
C GLY A 8 7.21 -0.09 -2.94
N VAL A 9 7.69 -1.34 -2.90
CA VAL A 9 7.27 -2.40 -3.84
C VAL A 9 5.77 -2.69 -3.67
N GLY A 10 5.28 -2.72 -2.41
CA GLY A 10 3.86 -2.84 -2.08
C GLY A 10 3.01 -1.77 -2.77
N GLY A 11 3.43 -0.51 -2.72
CA GLY A 11 2.74 0.60 -3.38
C GLY A 11 2.65 0.45 -4.91
N LEU A 12 3.73 0.01 -5.55
CA LEU A 12 3.76 -0.26 -7.00
C LEU A 12 2.82 -1.41 -7.38
N THR A 13 2.86 -2.51 -6.63
CA THR A 13 1.99 -3.67 -6.85
C THR A 13 0.53 -3.38 -6.49
N PHE A 14 0.29 -2.49 -5.52
CA PHE A 14 -1.03 -1.98 -5.19
C PHE A 14 -1.70 -1.27 -6.39
N GLY A 15 -0.99 -0.35 -7.04
CA GLY A 15 -1.46 0.28 -8.27
C GLY A 15 -1.75 -0.72 -9.39
N LEU A 16 -0.91 -1.75 -9.51
CA LEU A 16 -1.09 -2.82 -10.49
C LEU A 16 -2.32 -3.70 -10.18
N SER A 17 -2.62 -3.96 -8.90
CA SER A 17 -3.82 -4.71 -8.50
C SER A 17 -5.10 -4.01 -8.92
N MET A 18 -5.15 -2.68 -8.76
CA MET A 18 -6.29 -1.88 -9.21
C MET A 18 -6.46 -1.90 -10.73
N ARG A 19 -5.36 -2.00 -11.47
CA ARG A 19 -5.36 -2.11 -12.93
C ARG A 19 -5.94 -3.45 -13.41
N TYR A 20 -5.77 -4.54 -12.64
CA TYR A 20 -6.31 -5.86 -12.98
C TYR A 20 -7.72 -6.11 -12.43
N LEU A 21 -8.03 -5.62 -11.23
CA LEU A 21 -9.28 -5.92 -10.53
C LEU A 21 -10.29 -4.76 -10.52
N GLY A 22 -9.85 -3.58 -10.91
CA GLY A 22 -10.58 -2.33 -10.65
C GLY A 22 -10.29 -1.78 -9.25
N VAL A 23 -10.62 -0.50 -9.07
CA VAL A 23 -10.27 0.25 -7.85
C VAL A 23 -10.87 -0.39 -6.59
N ALA A 24 -12.18 -0.67 -6.61
CA ALA A 24 -12.87 -1.17 -5.41
C ALA A 24 -12.32 -2.51 -4.93
N LEU A 25 -12.23 -3.51 -5.82
CA LEU A 25 -11.82 -4.86 -5.47
C LEU A 25 -10.31 -4.92 -5.16
N GLY A 26 -9.48 -4.31 -6.01
CA GLY A 26 -8.02 -4.27 -5.81
C GLY A 26 -7.64 -3.58 -4.52
N GLN A 27 -8.28 -2.45 -4.21
CA GLN A 27 -8.04 -1.71 -2.97
C GLN A 27 -8.49 -2.48 -1.73
N SER A 28 -9.70 -3.05 -1.74
CA SER A 28 -10.23 -3.80 -0.60
C SER A 28 -9.36 -5.00 -0.23
N ILE A 29 -8.96 -5.79 -1.22
CA ILE A 29 -8.12 -6.97 -0.97
C ILE A 29 -6.73 -6.55 -0.49
N SER A 30 -6.08 -5.59 -1.15
CA SER A 30 -4.73 -5.17 -0.78
C SER A 30 -4.68 -4.51 0.60
N LEU A 31 -5.59 -3.57 0.89
CA LEU A 31 -5.62 -2.89 2.19
C LEU A 31 -6.04 -3.82 3.34
N GLY A 32 -7.05 -4.67 3.10
CA GLY A 32 -7.47 -5.64 4.11
C GLY A 32 -6.36 -6.66 4.42
N THR A 33 -5.65 -7.14 3.39
CA THR A 33 -4.49 -8.02 3.58
C THR A 33 -3.36 -7.29 4.31
N CYS A 34 -3.10 -6.04 3.96
CA CYS A 34 -2.10 -5.19 4.64
C CYS A 34 -2.45 -5.03 6.13
N ALA A 35 -3.70 -4.69 6.44
CA ALA A 35 -4.15 -4.52 7.82
C ALA A 35 -4.07 -5.82 8.62
N GLY A 36 -4.61 -6.93 8.08
CA GLY A 36 -4.59 -8.23 8.74
C GLY A 36 -3.16 -8.73 9.01
N LEU A 37 -2.32 -8.72 7.99
CA LEU A 37 -0.92 -9.17 8.12
C LEU A 37 -0.08 -8.21 8.94
N GLY A 38 -0.26 -6.89 8.80
CA GLY A 38 0.46 -5.89 9.59
C GLY A 38 0.19 -6.05 11.08
N THR A 39 -1.08 -6.29 11.45
CA THR A 39 -1.48 -6.52 12.85
C THR A 39 -0.87 -7.78 13.44
N ILE A 40 -0.74 -8.87 12.66
CA ILE A 40 -0.17 -10.13 13.16
C ILE A 40 1.36 -10.11 13.12
N LEU A 41 1.94 -9.69 12.00
CA LEU A 41 3.37 -9.82 11.79
C LEU A 41 4.18 -8.83 12.62
N THR A 42 3.65 -7.63 12.88
CA THR A 42 4.39 -6.62 13.66
C THR A 42 4.77 -7.13 15.05
N PRO A 43 3.84 -7.60 15.91
CA PRO A 43 4.19 -8.15 17.24
C PRO A 43 5.13 -9.36 17.17
N ILE A 44 4.98 -10.21 16.16
CA ILE A 44 5.86 -11.38 15.97
C ILE A 44 7.30 -10.93 15.69
N PHE A 45 7.49 -9.97 14.78
CA PHE A 45 8.81 -9.50 14.40
C PHE A 45 9.47 -8.58 15.46
N THR A 46 8.67 -7.83 16.21
CA THR A 46 9.18 -6.95 17.28
C THR A 46 9.34 -7.65 18.62
N GLY A 47 8.82 -8.87 18.76
CA GLY A 47 8.88 -9.66 20.00
C GLY A 47 7.82 -9.29 21.04
N HIS A 48 6.84 -8.43 20.70
CA HIS A 48 5.77 -7.97 21.59
C HIS A 48 4.50 -8.81 21.42
N MET A 49 4.60 -10.10 21.69
CA MET A 49 3.49 -11.06 21.52
C MET A 49 2.29 -10.76 22.42
N GLU A 50 2.46 -10.02 23.49
CA GLU A 50 1.43 -9.54 24.40
C GLU A 50 0.43 -8.60 23.73
N GLU A 51 0.77 -7.97 22.62
CA GLU A 51 -0.13 -7.13 21.83
C GLU A 51 -1.17 -7.96 21.06
N LEU A 52 -0.93 -9.26 20.84
CA LEU A 52 -1.87 -10.18 20.19
C LEU A 52 -2.94 -10.65 21.17
N THR A 53 -3.75 -9.72 21.64
CA THR A 53 -4.88 -10.01 22.53
C THR A 53 -6.04 -10.67 21.77
N MET A 54 -6.94 -11.35 22.49
CA MET A 54 -8.13 -11.98 21.89
C MET A 54 -8.98 -11.02 21.05
N PRO A 55 -9.28 -9.78 21.47
CA PRO A 55 -10.00 -8.83 20.62
C PRO A 55 -9.27 -8.51 19.31
N VAL A 56 -7.95 -8.40 19.34
CA VAL A 56 -7.12 -8.15 18.13
C VAL A 56 -7.23 -9.34 17.17
N ILE A 57 -7.09 -10.57 17.66
CA ILE A 57 -7.22 -11.78 16.84
C ILE A 57 -8.61 -11.88 16.21
N VAL A 58 -9.67 -11.63 16.98
CA VAL A 58 -11.04 -11.61 16.47
C VAL A 58 -11.21 -10.54 15.39
N GLY A 59 -10.67 -9.34 15.61
CA GLY A 59 -10.68 -8.25 14.60
C GLY A 59 -10.02 -8.66 13.29
N VAL A 60 -8.86 -9.33 13.36
CA VAL A 60 -8.17 -9.85 12.18
C VAL A 60 -9.01 -10.92 11.45
N ILE A 61 -9.61 -11.85 12.19
CA ILE A 61 -10.49 -12.89 11.61
C ILE A 61 -11.67 -12.23 10.87
N VAL A 62 -12.33 -11.27 11.49
CA VAL A 62 -13.45 -10.52 10.86
C VAL A 62 -12.99 -9.80 9.61
N THR A 63 -11.81 -9.17 9.63
CA THR A 63 -11.22 -8.51 8.46
C THR A 63 -10.96 -9.51 7.33
N LEU A 64 -10.35 -10.65 7.62
CA LEU A 64 -10.07 -11.69 6.62
C LEU A 64 -11.34 -12.29 6.03
N LEU A 65 -12.37 -12.51 6.85
CA LEU A 65 -13.70 -12.95 6.38
C LEU A 65 -14.32 -11.89 5.45
N GLY A 66 -14.23 -10.61 5.81
CA GLY A 66 -14.69 -9.49 4.95
C GLY A 66 -14.00 -9.48 3.59
N ILE A 67 -12.68 -9.67 3.57
CA ILE A 67 -11.90 -9.79 2.31
C ILE A 67 -12.38 -10.99 1.49
N GLY A 68 -12.61 -12.13 2.14
CA GLY A 68 -13.12 -13.33 1.49
C GLY A 68 -14.48 -13.10 0.82
N ILE A 69 -15.41 -12.43 1.52
CA ILE A 69 -16.74 -12.06 1.00
C ILE A 69 -16.61 -11.11 -0.20
N ILE A 70 -15.77 -10.08 -0.09
CA ILE A 70 -15.52 -9.12 -1.18
C ILE A 70 -14.91 -9.83 -2.39
N GLY A 71 -13.93 -10.71 -2.16
CA GLY A 71 -13.31 -11.52 -3.20
C GLY A 71 -14.31 -12.43 -3.91
N TYR A 72 -15.19 -13.09 -3.14
CA TYR A 72 -16.25 -13.95 -3.68
C TYR A 72 -17.25 -13.14 -4.51
N ALA A 73 -17.74 -12.02 -3.99
CA ALA A 73 -18.64 -11.13 -4.71
C ALA A 73 -18.01 -10.58 -5.99
N GLY A 74 -16.71 -10.22 -5.94
CA GLY A 74 -15.94 -9.80 -7.12
C GLY A 74 -15.83 -10.89 -8.17
N ASN A 75 -15.61 -12.15 -7.75
CA ASN A 75 -15.58 -13.30 -8.65
C ASN A 75 -16.95 -13.54 -9.33
N MET A 76 -18.04 -13.51 -8.56
CA MET A 76 -19.41 -13.64 -9.08
C MET A 76 -19.70 -12.54 -10.11
N LYS A 77 -19.39 -11.28 -9.79
CA LYS A 77 -19.55 -10.17 -10.73
C LYS A 77 -18.70 -10.37 -11.98
N SER A 78 -17.46 -10.80 -11.83
CA SER A 78 -16.59 -11.09 -12.98
C SER A 78 -17.16 -12.20 -13.87
N ALA A 79 -17.74 -13.22 -13.30
CA ALA A 79 -18.34 -14.34 -14.04
C ALA A 79 -19.63 -13.91 -14.78
N SER A 80 -20.37 -12.92 -14.26
CA SER A 80 -21.62 -12.44 -14.88
C SER A 80 -21.41 -11.42 -16.01
N LEU A 81 -20.22 -10.83 -16.13
CA LEU A 81 -19.91 -9.82 -17.15
C LEU A 81 -19.34 -10.48 -18.41
N SER A 82 -19.76 -9.98 -19.59
CA SER A 82 -19.13 -10.32 -20.86
C SER A 82 -17.69 -9.83 -20.94
N GLU A 83 -16.87 -10.41 -21.80
CA GLU A 83 -15.47 -9.98 -21.97
C GLU A 83 -15.35 -8.52 -22.44
N GLU A 84 -16.34 -8.03 -23.19
CA GLU A 84 -16.37 -6.63 -23.62
C GLU A 84 -16.69 -5.67 -22.46
N GLU A 85 -17.62 -6.04 -21.58
CA GLU A 85 -17.96 -5.26 -20.40
C GLU A 85 -16.81 -5.23 -19.38
N LYS A 86 -16.11 -6.36 -19.20
CA LYS A 86 -14.89 -6.42 -18.37
C LYS A 86 -13.83 -5.45 -18.87
N LYS A 87 -13.55 -5.44 -20.19
CA LYS A 87 -12.57 -4.54 -20.81
C LYS A 87 -12.99 -3.07 -20.78
N LYS A 88 -14.29 -2.77 -20.82
CA LYS A 88 -14.80 -1.41 -20.65
C LYS A 88 -14.62 -0.90 -19.22
N ALA A 89 -14.84 -1.76 -18.24
CA ALA A 89 -14.69 -1.41 -16.81
C ALA A 89 -13.23 -1.32 -16.38
N VAL A 90 -12.37 -2.25 -16.86
CA VAL A 90 -10.96 -2.33 -16.51
C VAL A 90 -10.17 -2.81 -17.73
N LYS A 91 -9.31 -1.94 -18.26
CA LYS A 91 -8.62 -2.14 -19.55
C LYS A 91 -7.83 -3.47 -19.62
N ASP A 92 -7.20 -3.88 -18.55
CA ASP A 92 -6.35 -5.08 -18.46
C ASP A 92 -6.93 -6.10 -17.46
N PHE A 93 -8.26 -6.22 -17.41
CA PHE A 93 -8.93 -7.07 -16.42
C PHE A 93 -8.41 -8.51 -16.44
N ASN A 94 -7.92 -8.96 -15.29
CA ASN A 94 -7.51 -10.35 -15.06
C ASN A 94 -7.70 -10.71 -13.59
N PHE A 95 -8.76 -11.44 -13.28
CA PHE A 95 -9.15 -11.72 -11.91
C PHE A 95 -8.08 -12.49 -11.14
N THR A 96 -7.58 -13.60 -11.69
CA THR A 96 -6.59 -14.46 -11.02
C THR A 96 -5.26 -13.74 -10.77
N LYS A 97 -4.72 -13.08 -11.79
CA LYS A 97 -3.51 -12.26 -11.63
C LYS A 97 -3.73 -11.13 -10.65
N GLY A 98 -4.88 -10.48 -10.74
CA GLY A 98 -5.24 -9.36 -9.88
C GLY A 98 -5.29 -9.73 -8.41
N ILE A 99 -5.91 -10.85 -8.06
CA ILE A 99 -5.95 -11.37 -6.68
C ILE A 99 -4.52 -11.64 -6.17
N PHE A 100 -3.70 -12.34 -6.93
CA PHE A 100 -2.33 -12.65 -6.53
C PHE A 100 -1.52 -11.37 -6.29
N VAL A 101 -1.61 -10.41 -7.22
CA VAL A 101 -0.92 -9.11 -7.10
C VAL A 101 -1.46 -8.30 -5.92
N ALA A 102 -2.78 -8.34 -5.65
CA ALA A 102 -3.38 -7.65 -4.50
C ALA A 102 -2.92 -8.23 -3.16
N LEU A 103 -2.85 -9.55 -3.04
CA LEU A 103 -2.33 -10.22 -1.85
C LEU A 103 -0.84 -9.93 -1.64
N LEU A 104 -0.04 -9.96 -2.71
CA LEU A 104 1.38 -9.58 -2.67
C LEU A 104 1.54 -8.11 -2.25
N ALA A 105 0.72 -7.21 -2.81
CA ALA A 105 0.73 -5.80 -2.45
C ALA A 105 0.40 -5.60 -0.97
N GLY A 106 -0.60 -6.31 -0.45
CA GLY A 106 -0.97 -6.27 0.96
C GLY A 106 0.15 -6.78 1.87
N PHE A 107 0.78 -7.89 1.53
CA PHE A 107 1.92 -8.43 2.28
C PHE A 107 3.10 -7.45 2.30
N MET A 108 3.51 -6.94 1.14
CA MET A 108 4.59 -5.95 1.05
C MET A 108 4.23 -4.65 1.76
N SER A 109 2.97 -4.23 1.73
CA SER A 109 2.50 -3.04 2.44
C SER A 109 2.49 -3.23 3.96
N ALA A 110 2.26 -4.43 4.48
CA ALA A 110 2.37 -4.75 5.90
C ALA A 110 3.78 -4.51 6.46
N CYS A 111 4.81 -4.53 5.61
CA CYS A 111 6.17 -4.18 5.99
C CYS A 111 6.29 -2.74 6.54
N PHE A 112 5.37 -1.84 6.18
CA PHE A 112 5.31 -0.51 6.78
C PHE A 112 5.09 -0.58 8.29
N SER A 113 4.10 -1.35 8.74
CA SER A 113 3.78 -1.53 10.16
C SER A 113 4.95 -2.18 10.91
N ILE A 114 5.57 -3.19 10.32
CA ILE A 114 6.77 -3.84 10.91
C ILE A 114 7.91 -2.81 11.05
N GLY A 115 8.13 -1.99 10.03
CA GLY A 115 9.15 -0.95 10.04
C GLY A 115 8.90 0.12 11.10
N LEU A 116 7.64 0.50 11.33
CA LEU A 116 7.24 1.40 12.42
C LEU A 116 7.45 0.75 13.79
N GLY A 117 7.05 -0.52 13.96
CA GLY A 117 7.23 -1.26 15.20
C GLY A 117 8.71 -1.32 15.64
N PHE A 118 9.60 -1.67 14.73
CA PHE A 118 11.05 -1.61 15.02
C PHE A 118 11.54 -0.19 15.29
N GLY A 119 10.95 0.81 14.66
CA GLY A 119 11.34 2.20 14.86
C GLY A 119 10.93 2.78 16.21
N GLN A 120 9.85 2.30 16.80
CA GLN A 120 9.35 2.78 18.10
C GLN A 120 10.39 2.60 19.23
N SER A 121 11.15 1.51 19.20
CA SER A 121 12.23 1.26 20.18
C SER A 121 13.42 2.22 20.05
N LEU A 122 13.55 2.91 18.91
CA LEU A 122 14.62 3.86 18.62
C LEU A 122 14.20 5.32 18.86
N CYS A 123 12.96 5.55 19.30
CA CYS A 123 12.43 6.89 19.48
C CYS A 123 12.94 7.55 20.77
N PHE A 124 13.14 8.86 20.71
CA PHE A 124 13.61 9.68 21.81
C PHE A 124 12.64 9.61 23.00
N PRO A 125 13.05 9.06 24.17
CA PRO A 125 12.14 8.85 25.29
C PRO A 125 11.58 10.15 25.91
N GLU A 126 12.22 11.28 25.65
CA GLU A 126 11.83 12.61 26.18
C GLU A 126 10.87 13.41 25.28
N SER A 127 10.57 12.90 24.08
CA SER A 127 9.66 13.60 23.17
C SER A 127 8.21 13.33 23.52
N ALA A 128 7.32 14.32 23.25
CA ALA A 128 5.89 14.15 23.38
C ALA A 128 5.41 12.93 22.56
N GLU A 129 4.41 12.20 23.06
CA GLU A 129 3.93 10.93 22.45
C GLU A 129 3.61 11.05 20.97
N VAL A 130 3.05 12.19 20.54
CA VAL A 130 2.72 12.51 19.16
C VAL A 130 3.95 12.47 18.24
N TYR A 131 5.14 12.81 18.74
CA TYR A 131 6.36 12.90 17.94
C TYR A 131 7.22 11.63 17.99
N LYS A 132 6.91 10.69 18.87
CA LYS A 132 7.71 9.45 19.03
C LYS A 132 7.81 8.61 17.76
N THR A 133 6.77 8.59 16.95
CA THR A 133 6.72 7.77 15.74
C THR A 133 7.28 8.48 14.49
N LEU A 134 7.47 9.78 14.52
CA LEU A 134 7.89 10.57 13.35
C LEU A 134 9.23 10.15 12.76
N PRO A 135 10.31 9.91 13.54
CA PRO A 135 11.59 9.49 12.98
C PRO A 135 11.49 8.12 12.27
N ALA A 136 10.75 7.18 12.86
CA ALA A 136 10.51 5.86 12.27
C ALA A 136 9.70 5.98 10.96
N THR A 137 8.63 6.79 10.98
CA THR A 137 7.81 7.09 9.80
C THR A 137 8.64 7.70 8.68
N LEU A 138 9.50 8.69 9.01
CA LEU A 138 10.38 9.32 8.04
C LEU A 138 11.34 8.31 7.38
N MET A 139 11.95 7.42 8.18
CA MET A 139 12.88 6.42 7.67
C MET A 139 12.19 5.35 6.81
N VAL A 140 10.97 4.97 7.15
CA VAL A 140 10.19 4.00 6.36
C VAL A 140 9.71 4.65 5.07
N THR A 141 9.16 5.87 5.12
CA THR A 141 8.71 6.59 3.93
C THR A 141 9.87 6.93 3.00
N ALA A 142 11.05 7.27 3.52
CA ALA A 142 12.25 7.46 2.71
C ALA A 142 12.64 6.18 1.94
N GLY A 143 12.53 5.00 2.56
CA GLY A 143 12.73 3.72 1.87
C GLY A 143 11.74 3.51 0.73
N GLY A 144 10.46 3.78 0.96
CA GLY A 144 9.43 3.72 -0.07
C GLY A 144 9.64 4.73 -1.20
N PHE A 145 10.07 5.94 -0.85
CA PHE A 145 10.44 6.97 -1.83
C PHE A 145 11.57 6.48 -2.75
N LEU A 146 12.64 5.90 -2.19
CA LEU A 146 13.76 5.36 -2.99
C LEU A 146 13.29 4.32 -4.00
N THR A 147 12.45 3.37 -3.57
CA THR A 147 11.90 2.34 -4.47
C THR A 147 11.11 2.96 -5.61
N ASN A 148 10.18 3.87 -5.29
CA ASN A 148 9.34 4.52 -6.28
C ASN A 148 10.18 5.42 -7.21
N MET A 149 11.17 6.13 -6.69
CA MET A 149 12.08 6.96 -7.46
C MET A 149 12.83 6.13 -8.51
N VAL A 150 13.46 5.01 -8.10
CA VAL A 150 14.17 4.11 -9.01
C VAL A 150 13.24 3.57 -10.10
N TYR A 151 12.02 3.16 -9.72
CA TYR A 151 11.02 2.69 -10.68
C TYR A 151 10.60 3.79 -11.67
N CYS A 152 10.36 5.01 -11.20
CA CYS A 152 10.02 6.15 -12.05
C CYS A 152 11.16 6.49 -13.02
N PHE A 153 12.41 6.50 -12.55
CA PHE A 153 13.57 6.70 -13.44
C PHE A 153 13.63 5.62 -14.52
N TYR A 154 13.48 4.35 -14.15
CA TYR A 154 13.46 3.25 -15.11
C TYR A 154 12.34 3.43 -16.16
N GLN A 155 11.12 3.75 -15.73
CA GLN A 155 9.99 3.93 -16.63
C GLN A 155 10.18 5.14 -17.56
N ASN A 156 10.70 6.26 -17.06
CA ASN A 156 11.00 7.44 -17.87
C ASN A 156 12.07 7.15 -18.92
N ALA A 157 13.12 6.42 -18.55
CA ALA A 157 14.15 5.99 -19.48
C ALA A 157 13.59 5.06 -20.57
N LYS A 158 12.79 4.06 -20.15
CA LYS A 158 12.16 3.09 -21.05
C LYS A 158 11.18 3.73 -22.04
N ASN A 159 10.35 4.66 -21.56
CA ASN A 159 9.28 5.30 -22.34
C ASN A 159 9.75 6.59 -23.02
N LYS A 160 11.00 7.04 -22.79
CA LYS A 160 11.57 8.29 -23.32
C LYS A 160 10.74 9.53 -22.97
N THR A 161 10.18 9.58 -21.76
CA THR A 161 9.25 10.63 -21.32
C THR A 161 9.92 11.78 -20.57
N TRP A 162 11.26 11.84 -20.54
CA TRP A 162 12.00 12.92 -19.88
C TRP A 162 11.64 14.31 -20.38
N GLY A 163 11.31 14.46 -21.67
CA GLY A 163 10.90 15.73 -22.27
C GLY A 163 9.57 16.29 -21.74
N ASP A 164 8.73 15.45 -21.13
CA ASP A 164 7.44 15.89 -20.58
C ASP A 164 7.60 16.76 -19.34
N TYR A 165 8.72 16.63 -18.61
CA TYR A 165 9.06 17.50 -17.48
C TYR A 165 9.41 18.93 -17.90
N GLY A 166 9.69 19.18 -19.17
CA GLY A 166 9.92 20.53 -19.72
C GLY A 166 8.63 21.33 -19.98
N LYS A 167 7.46 20.71 -19.89
CA LYS A 167 6.15 21.37 -20.07
C LYS A 167 5.71 22.05 -18.78
N ILE A 168 6.08 23.33 -18.60
CA ILE A 168 5.96 24.07 -17.33
C ILE A 168 4.53 24.02 -16.74
N SER A 169 3.46 24.16 -17.52
CA SER A 169 2.09 24.17 -16.98
C SER A 169 1.68 22.82 -16.37
N LEU A 170 2.05 21.71 -17.03
CA LEU A 170 1.78 20.36 -16.52
C LEU A 170 2.65 20.05 -15.30
N TYR A 171 3.89 20.53 -15.29
CA TYR A 171 4.83 20.32 -14.20
C TYR A 171 4.38 20.99 -12.90
N VAL A 172 3.98 22.27 -12.97
CA VAL A 172 3.52 23.02 -11.79
C VAL A 172 2.25 22.39 -11.20
N ASN A 173 1.25 22.06 -12.05
CA ASN A 173 0.02 21.43 -11.57
C ASN A 173 0.30 20.05 -10.94
N ASN A 174 1.14 19.23 -11.55
CA ASN A 174 1.48 17.92 -11.01
C ASN A 174 2.21 18.03 -9.66
N ILE A 175 3.16 18.97 -9.52
CA ILE A 175 3.83 19.20 -8.22
C ILE A 175 2.84 19.62 -7.15
N LEU A 176 1.95 20.58 -7.45
CA LEU A 176 0.96 21.06 -6.47
C LEU A 176 0.01 19.94 -6.02
N PHE A 177 -0.54 19.16 -6.97
CA PHE A 177 -1.41 18.05 -6.61
C PHE A 177 -0.68 16.92 -5.89
N CYS A 178 0.54 16.59 -6.28
CA CYS A 178 1.35 15.58 -5.58
C CYS A 178 1.74 16.05 -4.16
N ALA A 179 2.09 17.32 -4.00
CA ALA A 179 2.41 17.89 -2.69
C ALA A 179 1.17 17.87 -1.78
N LEU A 180 0.02 18.32 -2.30
CA LEU A 180 -1.24 18.29 -1.56
C LEU A 180 -1.63 16.86 -1.16
N ALA A 181 -1.55 15.90 -2.10
CA ALA A 181 -1.82 14.49 -1.82
C ALA A 181 -0.87 13.93 -0.75
N GLY A 182 0.41 14.29 -0.80
CA GLY A 182 1.41 13.88 0.19
C GLY A 182 1.10 14.44 1.58
N VAL A 183 0.75 15.72 1.69
CA VAL A 183 0.35 16.36 2.96
C VAL A 183 -0.90 15.70 3.53
N LEU A 184 -1.94 15.50 2.71
CA LEU A 184 -3.18 14.86 3.13
C LEU A 184 -2.95 13.41 3.55
N TRP A 185 -2.12 12.66 2.82
CA TRP A 185 -1.79 11.30 3.20
C TRP A 185 -0.99 11.23 4.50
N TYR A 186 -0.04 12.14 4.69
CA TYR A 186 0.79 12.16 5.91
C TYR A 186 0.02 12.63 7.15
N SER A 187 -1.02 13.46 6.98
CA SER A 187 -1.83 13.97 8.09
C SER A 187 -2.54 12.88 8.89
N GLN A 188 -2.71 11.68 8.35
CA GLN A 188 -3.30 10.54 9.08
C GLN A 188 -2.44 10.04 10.25
N PHE A 189 -1.17 10.46 10.34
CA PHE A 189 -0.24 10.03 11.40
C PHE A 189 -0.20 11.00 12.59
N PHE A 190 -0.99 12.06 12.56
CA PHE A 190 -1.21 13.01 13.63
C PHE A 190 -2.65 12.89 14.16
#